data_5f709622dae25a03e09d310a465712f3
#
_entry.id   5f709622dae25a03e09d310a465712f3
#
_cell.length_a   1.000
_cell.length_b   1.000
_cell.length_c   1.000
_cell.angle_alpha   90.00
_cell.angle_beta   90.00
_cell.angle_gamma   90.00
#
_symmetry.space_group_name_H-M   'P 1'
#
loop_
_entity.id
_entity.type
_entity.pdbx_description
1 polymer ?
#
loop_
_entity_poly.entity_id
_entity_poly.type
_entity_poly.pdbx_seq_one_letter_code
_entity_poly.pdbx_strand_id
1 'polypeptide(L)'
;MKAEFDAITEVVELLNVDQDTKQVFENIVEARETYGIAYLEVIRNLEKEVQQIEFIKDTPSVRKSRPMEPYVEIPYFHHGKETKRRKKFRKYKQEICGRTVYFKEFGDPRIMDLRDGRYVPEGAGLELRYQANEILEFAIGPQPYGEIRWIGQILGVDGSRMAEGLNNNYFYNGRHTPLMIMIRNGTLTDDSYSHLKEYMNDIKGENGQHGFLLLETESVDGRSDFDDDKKPEIEVKDLASILQKDELFQEYLDNNRKRVQSAFLLPDLYVGYTTDFNRATAQTAQEVTEQQVFQPERTSLAWVINNKLLNCYRFQYVEAYFLAPDISNPDDMYKLLNVTNNAGGITPNMAKEVICDALGRTCEPYTDEWGDVPLTIWKDKAAQTDISGLMGQLTKQIEKAQGKNEPDQVVAVMKEVKKLLVKIQKQEENHAA
;
A
#
# COMPACT_ATOMS: atom_id res chain seq x y z
N MET A 1 -6.53 12.02 -27.35
CA MET A 1 -5.73 11.24 -26.41
C MET A 1 -4.57 12.06 -25.82
N LYS A 2 -3.56 12.51 -26.60
CA LYS A 2 -2.43 13.31 -26.04
C LYS A 2 -2.90 14.60 -25.35
N ALA A 3 -3.79 15.36 -25.96
CA ALA A 3 -4.33 16.59 -25.35
C ALA A 3 -5.11 16.34 -24.05
N GLU A 4 -5.83 15.21 -23.95
CA GLU A 4 -6.50 14.85 -22.69
C GLU A 4 -5.50 14.36 -21.64
N PHE A 5 -4.43 13.68 -22.07
CA PHE A 5 -3.36 13.27 -21.15
C PHE A 5 -2.63 14.48 -20.55
N ASP A 6 -2.27 15.45 -21.40
CA ASP A 6 -1.62 16.67 -20.95
C ASP A 6 -2.55 17.46 -20.00
N ALA A 7 -3.85 17.55 -20.31
CA ALA A 7 -4.85 18.23 -19.48
C ALA A 7 -5.08 17.52 -18.13
N ILE A 8 -5.21 16.19 -18.09
CA ILE A 8 -5.38 15.48 -16.82
C ILE A 8 -4.14 15.57 -15.94
N THR A 9 -2.94 15.55 -16.54
CA THR A 9 -1.68 15.70 -15.82
C THR A 9 -1.62 17.07 -15.16
N GLU A 10 -1.90 18.14 -15.90
CA GLU A 10 -1.95 19.49 -15.36
C GLU A 10 -2.98 19.63 -14.23
N VAL A 11 -4.19 19.10 -14.42
CA VAL A 11 -5.22 19.11 -13.38
C VAL A 11 -4.76 18.39 -12.12
N VAL A 12 -4.18 17.19 -12.24
CA VAL A 12 -3.75 16.39 -11.10
C VAL A 12 -2.57 17.03 -10.37
N GLU A 13 -1.64 17.67 -11.09
CA GLU A 13 -0.49 18.36 -10.48
C GLU A 13 -0.90 19.64 -9.74
N LEU A 14 -1.93 20.34 -10.21
CA LEU A 14 -2.36 21.63 -9.67
C LEU A 14 -3.53 21.55 -8.68
N LEU A 15 -3.95 20.36 -8.27
CA LEU A 15 -5.10 20.19 -7.37
C LEU A 15 -4.91 20.78 -5.97
N ASN A 16 -3.70 21.00 -5.51
CA ASN A 16 -3.43 21.67 -4.23
C ASN A 16 -2.28 22.67 -4.40
N VAL A 17 -2.38 23.82 -3.71
CA VAL A 17 -1.40 24.92 -3.83
C VAL A 17 -0.24 24.73 -2.85
N ASP A 18 -0.51 24.16 -1.68
CA ASP A 18 0.47 24.06 -0.57
C ASP A 18 1.16 22.70 -0.51
N GLN A 19 0.54 21.66 -1.06
CA GLN A 19 1.01 20.28 -0.95
C GLN A 19 0.92 19.59 -2.33
N ASP A 20 1.84 18.66 -2.55
CA ASP A 20 1.71 17.74 -3.68
C ASP A 20 0.41 16.91 -3.54
N THR A 21 -0.28 16.71 -4.64
CA THR A 21 -1.50 15.89 -4.69
C THR A 21 -1.29 14.50 -4.08
N LYS A 22 -0.12 13.91 -4.28
CA LYS A 22 0.26 12.65 -3.64
C LYS A 22 0.19 12.74 -2.12
N GLN A 23 0.75 13.81 -1.52
CA GLN A 23 0.74 14.02 -0.07
C GLN A 23 -0.68 14.18 0.47
N VAL A 24 -1.56 14.86 -0.27
CA VAL A 24 -2.98 14.98 0.09
C VAL A 24 -3.65 13.60 0.17
N PHE A 25 -3.38 12.72 -0.81
CA PHE A 25 -3.92 11.36 -0.80
C PHE A 25 -3.28 10.46 0.26
N GLU A 26 -2.00 10.63 0.58
CA GLU A 26 -1.37 9.94 1.72
C GLU A 26 -2.07 10.29 3.03
N ASN A 27 -2.34 11.57 3.28
CA ASN A 27 -3.10 12.02 4.45
C ASN A 27 -4.53 11.45 4.49
N ILE A 28 -5.19 11.34 3.33
CA ILE A 28 -6.50 10.70 3.19
C ILE A 28 -6.45 9.23 3.58
N VAL A 29 -5.44 8.49 3.11
CA VAL A 29 -5.27 7.06 3.43
C VAL A 29 -4.97 6.89 4.91
N GLU A 30 -4.08 7.69 5.49
CA GLU A 30 -3.76 7.65 6.92
C GLU A 30 -5.01 7.90 7.79
N ALA A 31 -5.77 8.94 7.51
CA ALA A 31 -7.00 9.24 8.24
C ALA A 31 -8.05 8.15 8.06
N ARG A 32 -8.19 7.59 6.87
CA ARG A 32 -9.10 6.50 6.56
C ARG A 32 -8.79 5.23 7.35
N GLU A 33 -7.51 4.86 7.46
CA GLU A 33 -7.11 3.69 8.25
C GLU A 33 -7.19 3.95 9.77
N THR A 34 -7.01 5.20 10.20
CA THR A 34 -7.11 5.59 11.61
C THR A 34 -8.55 5.66 12.10
N TYR A 35 -9.44 6.30 11.33
CA TYR A 35 -10.81 6.61 11.75
C TYR A 35 -11.89 5.82 11.00
N GLY A 36 -11.52 5.00 10.01
CA GLY A 36 -12.45 4.31 9.12
C GLY A 36 -12.99 5.19 7.99
N ILE A 37 -12.75 6.50 8.04
CA ILE A 37 -13.26 7.49 7.10
C ILE A 37 -12.30 8.68 6.99
N ALA A 38 -12.23 9.28 5.81
CA ALA A 38 -11.53 10.53 5.58
C ALA A 38 -12.37 11.47 4.72
N TYR A 39 -12.11 12.74 4.82
CA TYR A 39 -12.85 13.79 4.11
C TYR A 39 -11.89 14.69 3.34
N LEU A 40 -12.26 14.94 2.10
CA LEU A 40 -11.59 15.87 1.19
C LEU A 40 -12.53 17.02 0.93
N GLU A 41 -12.12 18.23 1.26
CA GLU A 41 -12.80 19.47 0.85
C GLU A 41 -12.46 19.75 -0.60
N VAL A 42 -13.47 20.05 -1.40
CA VAL A 42 -13.34 20.34 -2.82
C VAL A 42 -13.86 21.75 -3.10
N ILE A 43 -12.96 22.58 -3.61
CA ILE A 43 -13.25 23.97 -3.96
C ILE A 43 -13.39 24.05 -5.48
N ARG A 44 -14.48 24.68 -5.94
CA ARG A 44 -14.75 24.85 -7.37
C ARG A 44 -14.50 26.26 -7.84
N ASN A 45 -14.08 26.38 -9.10
CA ASN A 45 -14.02 27.65 -9.80
C ASN A 45 -15.42 28.13 -10.23
N LEU A 46 -15.50 29.32 -10.86
CA LEU A 46 -16.76 29.89 -11.38
C LEU A 46 -17.39 29.05 -12.48
N GLU A 47 -16.61 28.26 -13.20
CA GLU A 47 -17.06 27.35 -14.25
C GLU A 47 -17.54 26.00 -13.68
N LYS A 48 -17.53 25.86 -12.34
CA LYS A 48 -17.90 24.65 -11.58
C LYS A 48 -16.95 23.47 -11.77
N GLU A 49 -15.76 23.70 -12.27
CA GLU A 49 -14.70 22.71 -12.29
C GLU A 49 -14.01 22.63 -10.94
N VAL A 50 -13.39 21.51 -10.63
CA VAL A 50 -12.60 21.34 -9.41
C VAL A 50 -11.31 22.14 -9.55
N GLN A 51 -11.13 23.16 -8.73
CA GLN A 51 -9.93 23.99 -8.76
C GLN A 51 -8.91 23.55 -7.71
N GLN A 52 -9.39 23.20 -6.52
CA GLN A 52 -8.53 22.88 -5.38
C GLN A 52 -9.16 21.79 -4.53
N ILE A 53 -8.30 20.96 -3.96
CA ILE A 53 -8.67 19.97 -2.95
C ILE A 53 -7.88 20.21 -1.66
N GLU A 54 -8.51 20.03 -0.53
CA GLU A 54 -7.87 20.13 0.78
C GLU A 54 -8.25 18.96 1.68
N PHE A 55 -7.26 18.39 2.35
CA PHE A 55 -7.53 17.37 3.35
C PHE A 55 -8.07 17.99 4.65
N ILE A 56 -9.20 17.48 5.14
CA ILE A 56 -9.77 17.90 6.42
C ILE A 56 -9.05 17.19 7.56
N LYS A 57 -8.10 17.91 8.21
CA LYS A 57 -7.19 17.36 9.24
C LYS A 57 -7.92 16.80 10.45
N ASP A 58 -9.00 17.47 10.92
CA ASP A 58 -9.79 17.03 12.06
C ASP A 58 -11.02 16.22 11.60
N THR A 59 -10.76 15.05 11.01
CA THR A 59 -11.80 14.12 10.55
C THR A 59 -12.85 13.78 11.62
N PRO A 60 -12.50 13.55 12.91
CA PRO A 60 -13.49 13.24 13.94
C PRO A 60 -14.48 14.38 14.26
N SER A 61 -14.16 15.62 13.94
CA SER A 61 -15.07 16.76 14.17
C SER A 61 -16.20 16.87 13.14
N VAL A 62 -16.06 16.17 12.00
CA VAL A 62 -17.03 16.22 10.91
C VAL A 62 -18.24 15.36 11.25
N ARG A 63 -19.44 15.94 11.14
CA ARG A 63 -20.72 15.25 11.29
C ARG A 63 -21.50 15.30 9.99
N LYS A 64 -22.15 14.18 9.63
CA LYS A 64 -22.95 14.08 8.41
C LYS A 64 -24.41 13.80 8.68
N SER A 65 -25.31 14.37 7.87
CA SER A 65 -26.72 14.08 7.88
C SER A 65 -27.05 12.77 7.18
N ARG A 66 -28.27 12.26 7.39
CA ARG A 66 -28.83 11.28 6.46
C ARG A 66 -29.08 11.93 5.08
N PRO A 67 -29.15 11.12 3.98
CA PRO A 67 -29.60 11.63 2.70
C PRO A 67 -30.96 12.32 2.80
N MET A 68 -31.08 13.53 2.28
CA MET A 68 -32.24 14.38 2.48
C MET A 68 -33.02 14.60 1.18
N GLU A 69 -34.33 14.73 1.28
CA GLU A 69 -35.20 15.19 0.20
C GLU A 69 -34.86 16.65 -0.20
N PRO A 70 -35.10 17.06 -1.46
CA PRO A 70 -35.64 16.27 -2.56
C PRO A 70 -34.57 15.43 -3.28
N TYR A 71 -35.01 14.54 -4.18
CA TYR A 71 -34.13 13.98 -5.18
C TYR A 71 -33.68 15.08 -6.15
N VAL A 72 -32.38 15.15 -6.36
CA VAL A 72 -31.77 16.11 -7.31
C VAL A 72 -31.25 15.35 -8.53
N GLU A 73 -31.58 15.82 -9.71
CA GLU A 73 -31.03 15.28 -10.96
C GLU A 73 -29.63 15.82 -11.19
N ILE A 74 -28.67 14.93 -11.45
CA ILE A 74 -27.28 15.26 -11.76
C ILE A 74 -26.90 14.67 -13.10
N PRO A 75 -26.14 15.40 -13.93
CA PRO A 75 -25.49 14.81 -15.08
C PRO A 75 -24.38 13.87 -14.63
N TYR A 76 -24.26 12.73 -15.26
CA TYR A 76 -23.19 11.75 -15.03
C TYR A 76 -22.59 11.36 -16.35
N PHE A 77 -21.30 11.60 -16.48
CA PHE A 77 -20.55 11.30 -17.69
C PHE A 77 -19.82 9.96 -17.52
N HIS A 78 -19.96 9.06 -18.50
CA HIS A 78 -19.30 7.77 -18.50
C HIS A 78 -19.02 7.31 -19.93
N HIS A 79 -17.76 7.09 -20.27
CA HIS A 79 -17.29 6.66 -21.60
C HIS A 79 -17.94 7.43 -22.76
N GLY A 80 -17.86 8.74 -22.72
CA GLY A 80 -18.37 9.61 -23.77
C GLY A 80 -19.90 9.78 -23.82
N LYS A 81 -20.64 9.19 -22.86
CA LYS A 81 -22.10 9.33 -22.77
C LYS A 81 -22.49 10.07 -21.50
N GLU A 82 -23.31 11.09 -21.65
CA GLU A 82 -23.94 11.78 -20.54
C GLU A 82 -25.29 11.14 -20.20
N THR A 83 -25.47 10.80 -18.94
CA THR A 83 -26.72 10.23 -18.41
C THR A 83 -27.20 11.06 -17.24
N LYS A 84 -28.52 11.18 -17.04
CA LYS A 84 -29.09 11.84 -15.87
C LYS A 84 -29.35 10.80 -14.77
N ARG A 85 -28.90 11.11 -13.56
CA ARG A 85 -29.12 10.28 -12.39
C ARG A 85 -29.77 11.11 -11.28
N ARG A 86 -30.58 10.45 -10.45
CA ARG A 86 -31.22 11.08 -9.29
C ARG A 86 -30.57 10.63 -8.01
N LYS A 87 -30.21 11.61 -7.17
CA LYS A 87 -29.57 11.35 -5.90
C LYS A 87 -30.17 12.22 -4.79
N LYS A 88 -30.25 11.67 -3.55
CA LYS A 88 -30.46 12.45 -2.33
C LYS A 88 -29.10 12.80 -1.76
N PHE A 89 -28.84 14.05 -1.49
CA PHE A 89 -27.58 14.53 -0.98
C PHE A 89 -27.60 14.67 0.53
N ARG A 90 -26.41 14.52 1.13
CA ARG A 90 -26.16 14.75 2.55
C ARG A 90 -25.62 16.17 2.75
N LYS A 91 -25.70 16.62 4.01
CA LYS A 91 -24.96 17.80 4.48
C LYS A 91 -23.92 17.36 5.48
N TYR A 92 -22.83 18.10 5.52
CA TYR A 92 -21.78 17.94 6.52
C TYR A 92 -21.70 19.20 7.34
N LYS A 93 -21.29 19.06 8.58
CA LYS A 93 -20.91 20.17 9.44
C LYS A 93 -19.63 19.83 10.17
N GLN A 94 -18.80 20.84 10.35
CA GLN A 94 -17.60 20.74 11.19
C GLN A 94 -17.66 21.83 12.24
N GLU A 95 -17.27 21.49 13.47
CA GLU A 95 -17.23 22.43 14.58
C GLU A 95 -15.81 22.51 15.10
N ILE A 96 -15.18 23.68 14.96
CA ILE A 96 -13.82 23.95 15.39
C ILE A 96 -13.81 25.24 16.22
N CYS A 97 -13.29 25.18 17.44
CA CYS A 97 -13.16 26.34 18.32
C CYS A 97 -14.46 27.15 18.49
N GLY A 98 -15.61 26.46 18.60
CA GLY A 98 -16.92 27.09 18.77
C GLY A 98 -17.52 27.72 17.52
N ARG A 99 -16.87 27.53 16.35
CA ARG A 99 -17.41 27.95 15.07
C ARG A 99 -17.87 26.72 14.29
N THR A 100 -19.09 26.79 13.75
CA THR A 100 -19.66 25.73 12.90
C THR A 100 -19.61 26.17 11.45
N VAL A 101 -19.06 25.30 10.60
CA VAL A 101 -19.03 25.46 9.14
C VAL A 101 -19.81 24.31 8.52
N TYR A 102 -20.62 24.61 7.52
CA TYR A 102 -21.39 23.61 6.80
C TYR A 102 -20.82 23.40 5.40
N PHE A 103 -20.88 22.14 4.96
CA PHE A 103 -20.45 21.72 3.64
C PHE A 103 -21.55 20.90 2.98
N LYS A 104 -21.61 20.92 1.68
CA LYS A 104 -22.48 20.06 0.89
C LYS A 104 -21.76 18.79 0.43
N GLU A 105 -22.53 17.74 0.14
CA GLU A 105 -21.96 16.52 -0.44
C GLU A 105 -21.46 16.79 -1.86
N PHE A 106 -20.33 16.20 -2.21
CA PHE A 106 -19.71 16.34 -3.53
C PHE A 106 -20.70 16.06 -4.67
N GLY A 107 -20.75 16.99 -5.61
CA GLY A 107 -21.62 16.93 -6.80
C GLY A 107 -23.04 17.44 -6.58
N ASP A 108 -23.37 18.04 -5.44
CA ASP A 108 -24.65 18.72 -5.22
C ASP A 108 -24.68 20.06 -5.99
N PRO A 109 -25.52 20.22 -7.01
CA PRO A 109 -25.54 21.45 -7.81
C PRO A 109 -26.17 22.66 -7.11
N ARG A 110 -26.87 22.43 -5.97
CA ARG A 110 -27.56 23.47 -5.24
C ARG A 110 -26.59 24.38 -4.48
N ILE A 111 -26.94 25.62 -4.30
CA ILE A 111 -26.19 26.59 -3.50
C ILE A 111 -26.61 26.43 -2.02
N MET A 112 -25.67 26.29 -1.12
CA MET A 112 -25.89 26.21 0.32
C MET A 112 -25.06 27.27 1.05
N ASP A 113 -25.64 27.86 2.10
CA ASP A 113 -24.92 28.80 2.96
C ASP A 113 -24.03 28.03 3.96
N LEU A 114 -22.74 28.39 4.00
CA LEU A 114 -21.76 27.77 4.87
C LEU A 114 -21.98 28.06 6.37
N ARG A 115 -22.75 29.09 6.71
CA ARG A 115 -22.95 29.55 8.10
C ARG A 115 -24.06 28.81 8.82
N ASP A 116 -25.15 28.46 8.12
CA ASP A 116 -26.34 27.82 8.70
C ASP A 116 -26.76 26.51 8.03
N GLY A 117 -26.07 26.16 6.91
CA GLY A 117 -26.34 24.94 6.17
C GLY A 117 -27.69 24.93 5.45
N ARG A 118 -28.30 26.08 5.18
CA ARG A 118 -29.56 26.17 4.42
C ARG A 118 -29.29 26.27 2.93
N TYR A 119 -30.10 25.57 2.15
CA TYR A 119 -30.07 25.73 0.71
C TYR A 119 -30.76 27.01 0.31
N VAL A 120 -30.12 27.71 -0.61
CA VAL A 120 -30.66 28.96 -1.18
C VAL A 120 -31.74 28.59 -2.23
N PRO A 121 -32.92 29.24 -2.22
CA PRO A 121 -33.94 29.03 -3.23
C PRO A 121 -33.41 29.31 -4.64
N GLU A 122 -33.94 28.61 -5.66
CA GLU A 122 -33.60 28.85 -7.04
C GLU A 122 -33.88 30.33 -7.42
N GLY A 123 -32.90 30.99 -8.05
CA GLY A 123 -32.98 32.39 -8.45
C GLY A 123 -32.56 33.40 -7.37
N ALA A 124 -32.34 32.96 -6.11
CA ALA A 124 -31.75 33.83 -5.11
C ALA A 124 -30.23 33.71 -5.13
N GLY A 125 -29.51 34.84 -5.19
CA GLY A 125 -28.06 34.89 -5.16
C GLY A 125 -27.53 34.81 -3.74
N LEU A 126 -26.36 34.15 -3.54
CA LEU A 126 -25.56 34.21 -2.34
C LEU A 126 -24.13 34.62 -2.72
N GLU A 127 -23.54 35.53 -1.94
CA GLU A 127 -22.15 35.93 -2.16
C GLU A 127 -21.23 34.71 -2.11
N LEU A 128 -20.24 34.61 -3.00
CA LEU A 128 -19.32 33.49 -3.12
C LEU A 128 -18.66 33.11 -1.80
N ARG A 129 -18.25 34.10 -1.00
CA ARG A 129 -17.61 33.89 0.30
C ARG A 129 -18.47 33.16 1.35
N TYR A 130 -19.79 33.11 1.14
CA TYR A 130 -20.73 32.40 2.02
C TYR A 130 -21.24 31.09 1.41
N GLN A 131 -20.85 30.76 0.21
CA GLN A 131 -21.23 29.50 -0.41
C GLN A 131 -20.42 28.34 0.21
N ALA A 132 -21.12 27.28 0.57
CA ALA A 132 -20.50 26.09 1.15
C ALA A 132 -19.73 25.30 0.09
N ASN A 133 -18.51 24.93 0.39
CA ASN A 133 -17.71 24.01 -0.38
C ASN A 133 -18.26 22.58 -0.32
N GLU A 134 -17.70 21.70 -1.10
CA GLU A 134 -18.11 20.31 -1.20
C GLU A 134 -17.18 19.40 -0.39
N ILE A 135 -17.76 18.33 0.18
CA ILE A 135 -16.97 17.25 0.79
C ILE A 135 -17.09 16.00 -0.06
N LEU A 136 -15.94 15.43 -0.40
CA LEU A 136 -15.79 14.10 -0.95
C LEU A 136 -15.35 13.15 0.18
N GLU A 137 -16.11 12.07 0.37
CA GLU A 137 -15.94 11.10 1.44
C GLU A 137 -15.21 9.86 0.92
N PHE A 138 -14.22 9.39 1.72
CA PHE A 138 -13.49 8.14 1.54
C PHE A 138 -13.70 7.25 2.78
N ALA A 139 -14.66 6.34 2.71
CA ALA A 139 -15.01 5.46 3.83
C ALA A 139 -14.60 4.02 3.55
N ILE A 140 -14.25 3.28 4.61
CA ILE A 140 -14.04 1.83 4.58
C ILE A 140 -15.37 1.17 4.96
N GLY A 141 -15.83 0.24 4.13
CA GLY A 141 -17.06 -0.51 4.40
C GLY A 141 -18.36 0.30 4.24
N PRO A 142 -19.53 -0.31 4.53
CA PRO A 142 -20.84 0.27 4.29
C PRO A 142 -21.37 1.15 5.42
N GLN A 143 -20.70 1.19 6.55
CA GLN A 143 -21.17 1.92 7.73
C GLN A 143 -21.16 3.44 7.52
N PRO A 144 -22.06 4.18 8.16
CA PRO A 144 -22.15 5.64 7.96
C PRO A 144 -20.86 6.41 8.22
N TYR A 145 -20.05 6.00 9.20
CA TYR A 145 -18.76 6.63 9.52
C TYR A 145 -17.58 5.72 9.21
N GLY A 146 -17.79 4.75 8.30
CA GLY A 146 -16.77 3.78 7.94
C GLY A 146 -16.56 2.72 9.03
N GLU A 147 -15.63 1.81 8.75
CA GLU A 147 -15.26 0.72 9.66
C GLU A 147 -13.75 0.81 9.93
N ILE A 148 -13.38 0.87 11.20
CA ILE A 148 -11.97 0.85 11.59
C ILE A 148 -11.51 -0.61 11.55
N ARG A 149 -10.53 -0.97 10.72
CA ARG A 149 -10.09 -2.36 10.51
C ARG A 149 -9.63 -3.04 11.80
N TRP A 150 -8.93 -2.30 12.66
CA TRP A 150 -8.36 -2.83 13.90
C TRP A 150 -9.30 -2.75 15.11
N ILE A 151 -10.53 -2.25 14.96
CA ILE A 151 -11.47 -2.05 16.10
C ILE A 151 -11.73 -3.33 16.88
N GLY A 152 -11.76 -4.49 16.23
CA GLY A 152 -11.91 -5.79 16.87
C GLY A 152 -10.75 -6.17 17.79
N GLN A 153 -9.62 -5.49 17.68
CA GLN A 153 -8.41 -5.73 18.47
C GLN A 153 -8.16 -4.67 19.55
N ILE A 154 -9.14 -3.76 19.80
CA ILE A 154 -8.99 -2.63 20.71
C ILE A 154 -8.57 -3.07 22.12
N LEU A 155 -9.11 -4.16 22.63
CA LEU A 155 -8.73 -4.71 23.95
C LEU A 155 -7.27 -5.18 23.97
N GLY A 156 -6.79 -5.78 22.87
CA GLY A 156 -5.40 -6.19 22.76
C GLY A 156 -4.46 -4.98 22.68
N VAL A 157 -4.85 -3.94 21.96
CA VAL A 157 -4.07 -2.69 21.85
C VAL A 157 -4.00 -1.99 23.22
N ASP A 158 -5.12 -1.86 23.93
CA ASP A 158 -5.17 -1.26 25.25
C ASP A 158 -4.38 -2.08 26.28
N GLY A 159 -4.56 -3.41 26.28
CA GLY A 159 -3.79 -4.30 27.15
C GLY A 159 -2.29 -4.25 26.88
N SER A 160 -1.86 -4.13 25.62
CA SER A 160 -0.44 -3.93 25.27
C SER A 160 0.09 -2.62 25.85
N ARG A 161 -0.69 -1.54 25.74
CA ARG A 161 -0.34 -0.24 26.32
C ARG A 161 -0.22 -0.30 27.85
N MET A 162 -1.13 -1.00 28.51
CA MET A 162 -1.06 -1.24 29.95
C MET A 162 0.18 -2.06 30.35
N ALA A 163 0.50 -3.11 29.58
CA ALA A 163 1.69 -3.94 29.82
C ALA A 163 2.98 -3.13 29.64
N GLU A 164 3.09 -2.34 28.58
CA GLU A 164 4.21 -1.42 28.37
C GLU A 164 4.31 -0.38 29.48
N GLY A 165 3.20 0.21 29.89
CA GLY A 165 3.14 1.16 31.01
C GLY A 165 3.61 0.54 32.33
N LEU A 166 3.21 -0.72 32.60
CA LEU A 166 3.68 -1.45 33.79
C LEU A 166 5.17 -1.74 33.70
N ASN A 167 5.67 -2.18 32.54
CA ASN A 167 7.09 -2.39 32.32
C ASN A 167 7.88 -1.11 32.52
N ASN A 168 7.40 0.02 31.99
CA ASN A 168 8.02 1.33 32.16
C ASN A 168 8.06 1.73 33.64
N ASN A 169 6.99 1.51 34.38
CA ASN A 169 6.96 1.75 35.82
C ASN A 169 7.97 0.86 36.57
N TYR A 170 8.22 -0.36 36.13
CA TYR A 170 9.27 -1.21 36.70
C TYR A 170 10.67 -0.61 36.50
N PHE A 171 10.94 0.02 35.37
CA PHE A 171 12.23 0.70 35.14
C PHE A 171 12.40 1.95 35.98
N TYR A 172 11.34 2.76 36.14
CA TYR A 172 11.42 4.01 36.93
C TYR A 172 11.40 3.78 38.44
N ASN A 173 10.59 2.83 38.92
CA ASN A 173 10.36 2.63 40.35
C ASN A 173 11.12 1.45 40.94
N GLY A 174 11.88 0.71 40.10
CA GLY A 174 12.46 -0.58 40.46
C GLY A 174 11.39 -1.68 40.47
N ARG A 175 11.79 -2.88 40.10
CA ARG A 175 10.93 -4.06 40.20
C ARG A 175 10.81 -4.42 41.67
N HIS A 176 9.69 -4.12 42.29
CA HIS A 176 9.43 -4.59 43.65
C HIS A 176 9.34 -6.11 43.61
N THR A 177 10.36 -6.78 44.03
CA THR A 177 10.29 -8.20 44.36
C THR A 177 9.29 -8.30 45.50
N PRO A 178 8.13 -8.93 45.32
CA PRO A 178 7.21 -9.11 46.44
C PRO A 178 7.83 -10.06 47.42
N LEU A 179 8.49 -9.51 48.40
CA LEU A 179 9.08 -10.26 49.53
C LEU A 179 8.06 -10.29 50.66
N MET A 180 7.79 -11.48 51.16
CA MET A 180 7.09 -11.67 52.43
C MET A 180 8.12 -11.92 53.51
N ILE A 181 8.24 -10.99 54.43
CA ILE A 181 9.08 -11.13 55.63
C ILE A 181 8.17 -11.57 56.77
N MET A 182 8.33 -12.78 57.20
CA MET A 182 7.61 -13.32 58.36
C MET A 182 8.54 -13.38 59.55
N ILE A 183 8.12 -12.77 60.65
CA ILE A 183 8.83 -12.83 61.93
C ILE A 183 8.00 -13.67 62.86
N ARG A 184 8.62 -14.74 63.38
CA ARG A 184 8.02 -15.64 64.35
C ARG A 184 8.67 -15.39 65.71
N ASN A 185 7.89 -15.49 66.78
CA ASN A 185 8.34 -15.38 68.17
C ASN A 185 9.10 -14.07 68.47
N GLY A 186 8.92 -13.02 67.67
CA GLY A 186 9.60 -11.74 67.90
C GLY A 186 8.92 -10.60 67.17
N THR A 187 9.42 -9.37 67.41
CA THR A 187 9.09 -8.12 66.73
C THR A 187 10.37 -7.52 66.18
N LEU A 188 10.28 -6.67 65.15
CA LEU A 188 11.37 -5.83 64.73
C LEU A 188 11.60 -4.73 65.78
N THR A 189 12.87 -4.42 65.99
CA THR A 189 13.19 -3.19 66.76
C THR A 189 12.69 -1.97 65.99
N ASP A 190 12.37 -0.89 66.67
CA ASP A 190 11.90 0.38 66.04
C ASP A 190 12.93 0.91 65.03
N ASP A 191 14.22 0.73 65.31
CA ASP A 191 15.30 1.11 64.40
C ASP A 191 15.30 0.21 63.13
N SER A 192 15.18 -1.09 63.30
CA SER A 192 15.11 -2.01 62.15
C SER A 192 13.87 -1.81 61.31
N TYR A 193 12.72 -1.49 61.91
CA TYR A 193 11.50 -1.15 61.16
C TYR A 193 11.68 0.13 60.36
N SER A 194 12.32 1.14 60.95
CA SER A 194 12.61 2.42 60.27
C SER A 194 13.59 2.21 59.10
N HIS A 195 14.65 1.45 59.30
CA HIS A 195 15.63 1.09 58.27
C HIS A 195 14.98 0.26 57.13
N LEU A 196 14.09 -0.68 57.45
CA LEU A 196 13.36 -1.43 56.45
C LEU A 196 12.48 -0.50 55.57
N LYS A 197 11.81 0.44 56.22
CA LYS A 197 10.96 1.42 55.52
C LYS A 197 11.76 2.38 54.63
N GLU A 198 12.92 2.87 55.11
CA GLU A 198 13.84 3.67 54.31
C GLU A 198 14.39 2.83 53.13
N TYR A 199 14.90 1.63 53.38
CA TYR A 199 15.41 0.74 52.38
C TYR A 199 14.39 0.47 51.29
N MET A 200 13.11 0.15 51.63
CA MET A 200 12.03 -0.05 50.69
C MET A 200 11.66 1.19 49.86
N ASN A 201 11.96 2.38 50.37
CA ASN A 201 11.78 3.63 49.64
C ASN A 201 12.98 3.97 48.74
N ASP A 202 14.19 3.59 49.15
CA ASP A 202 15.44 3.88 48.43
C ASP A 202 15.75 2.90 47.29
N ILE A 203 15.12 1.71 47.30
CA ILE A 203 15.22 0.72 46.18
C ILE A 203 14.49 1.23 44.90
N LYS A 204 13.99 2.45 44.87
CA LYS A 204 13.34 3.01 43.69
C LYS A 204 14.37 3.54 42.70
N GLY A 205 14.38 3.00 41.48
CA GLY A 205 15.21 3.48 40.37
C GLY A 205 16.55 2.75 40.19
N GLU A 206 17.36 3.24 39.25
CA GLU A 206 18.62 2.61 38.83
C GLU A 206 19.68 2.44 39.95
N ASN A 207 19.60 3.22 40.98
CA ASN A 207 20.62 3.28 42.04
C ASN A 207 20.40 2.30 43.20
N GLY A 208 19.24 1.61 43.24
CA GLY A 208 18.87 0.74 44.35
C GLY A 208 19.21 -0.76 44.18
N GLN A 209 19.91 -1.13 43.11
CA GLN A 209 20.04 -2.57 42.72
C GLN A 209 21.00 -3.40 43.56
N HIS A 210 21.81 -2.85 44.43
CA HIS A 210 22.85 -3.56 45.21
C HIS A 210 22.82 -3.26 46.71
N GLY A 211 21.71 -2.75 47.23
CA GLY A 211 21.59 -2.56 48.68
C GLY A 211 21.37 -3.88 49.41
N PHE A 212 21.95 -4.02 50.60
CA PHE A 212 21.61 -5.09 51.52
C PHE A 212 20.96 -4.52 52.78
N LEU A 213 20.05 -5.27 53.36
CA LEU A 213 19.28 -4.87 54.54
C LEU A 213 19.67 -5.78 55.73
N LEU A 214 20.06 -5.18 56.83
CA LEU A 214 20.26 -5.84 58.09
C LEU A 214 19.03 -5.59 58.97
N LEU A 215 18.44 -6.68 59.49
CA LEU A 215 17.28 -6.63 60.35
C LEU A 215 17.63 -7.26 61.71
N GLU A 216 17.30 -6.56 62.79
CA GLU A 216 17.43 -7.05 64.14
C GLU A 216 16.02 -7.28 64.72
N THR A 217 15.88 -8.37 65.48
CA THR A 217 14.64 -8.76 66.12
C THR A 217 14.80 -8.91 67.62
N GLU A 218 13.78 -8.47 68.36
CA GLU A 218 13.69 -8.64 69.80
C GLU A 218 12.63 -9.72 70.13
N SER A 219 12.90 -10.48 71.20
CA SER A 219 11.95 -11.44 71.74
C SER A 219 10.82 -10.74 72.49
N VAL A 220 9.57 -11.10 72.21
CA VAL A 220 8.37 -10.45 72.79
C VAL A 220 8.27 -10.68 74.31
N ASP A 221 8.89 -11.69 74.88
CA ASP A 221 8.69 -12.11 76.27
C ASP A 221 9.85 -11.85 77.21
N GLY A 222 10.87 -11.09 76.87
CA GLY A 222 11.93 -10.68 77.84
C GLY A 222 12.54 -11.80 78.69
N ARG A 223 12.27 -13.08 78.38
CA ARG A 223 12.71 -14.24 79.16
C ARG A 223 13.68 -15.10 78.35
N SER A 224 14.86 -15.01 78.84
CA SER A 224 16.02 -15.95 78.82
C SER A 224 16.20 -16.93 77.64
N ASP A 225 17.40 -16.90 77.18
CA ASP A 225 18.20 -17.66 76.24
C ASP A 225 18.20 -19.23 76.34
N PHE A 226 17.29 -19.85 77.08
CA PHE A 226 17.38 -21.30 77.36
C PHE A 226 16.30 -22.15 76.65
N ASP A 227 15.39 -21.61 75.91
CA ASP A 227 14.32 -22.34 75.20
C ASP A 227 14.48 -22.16 73.68
N ASP A 228 15.11 -23.13 73.02
CA ASP A 228 15.41 -23.06 71.59
C ASP A 228 14.16 -22.94 70.68
N ASP A 229 13.00 -23.36 71.18
CA ASP A 229 11.72 -23.31 70.45
C ASP A 229 11.09 -21.90 70.43
N LYS A 230 11.65 -20.91 71.14
CA LYS A 230 11.09 -19.56 71.26
C LYS A 230 12.00 -18.44 70.76
N LYS A 231 13.06 -18.80 70.08
CA LYS A 231 13.97 -17.78 69.49
C LYS A 231 13.25 -17.04 68.35
N PRO A 232 13.46 -15.72 68.23
CA PRO A 232 12.97 -14.99 67.06
C PRO A 232 13.55 -15.54 65.79
N GLU A 233 12.69 -15.86 64.84
CA GLU A 233 13.07 -16.39 63.52
C GLU A 233 12.53 -15.48 62.44
N ILE A 234 13.41 -15.06 61.52
CA ILE A 234 13.04 -14.28 60.32
C ILE A 234 13.00 -15.25 59.15
N GLU A 235 11.84 -15.43 58.55
CA GLU A 235 11.66 -16.17 57.31
C GLU A 235 11.36 -15.17 56.16
N VAL A 236 12.22 -15.11 55.16
CA VAL A 236 12.02 -14.29 53.95
C VAL A 236 11.56 -15.24 52.84
N LYS A 237 10.32 -15.02 52.38
CA LYS A 237 9.77 -15.73 51.21
C LYS A 237 9.74 -14.80 50.00
N ASP A 238 10.39 -15.25 48.95
CA ASP A 238 10.26 -14.62 47.64
C ASP A 238 8.95 -15.09 46.97
N LEU A 239 8.03 -14.17 46.77
CA LEU A 239 6.77 -14.40 46.08
C LEU A 239 6.87 -14.14 44.57
N ALA A 240 8.01 -13.70 44.07
CA ALA A 240 8.21 -13.43 42.66
C ALA A 240 8.01 -14.68 41.79
N SER A 241 8.39 -15.84 42.30
CA SER A 241 8.22 -17.13 41.61
C SER A 241 6.75 -17.55 41.42
N ILE A 242 5.85 -16.99 42.22
CA ILE A 242 4.40 -17.27 42.15
C ILE A 242 3.69 -16.32 41.17
N LEU A 243 4.23 -15.12 40.96
CA LEU A 243 3.50 -14.02 40.31
C LEU A 243 3.75 -13.90 38.81
N GLN A 244 4.85 -14.35 38.26
CA GLN A 244 5.07 -14.21 36.80
C GLN A 244 6.11 -15.22 36.25
N LYS A 245 5.63 -16.05 35.31
CA LYS A 245 6.48 -16.86 34.42
C LYS A 245 6.85 -16.16 33.13
N ASP A 246 6.16 -15.06 32.77
CA ASP A 246 6.41 -14.32 31.54
C ASP A 246 7.17 -13.03 31.86
N GLU A 247 8.41 -12.97 31.40
CA GLU A 247 9.25 -11.78 31.58
C GLU A 247 8.73 -10.65 30.71
N LEU A 248 8.19 -9.58 31.37
CA LEU A 248 7.80 -8.33 30.73
C LEU A 248 6.66 -8.46 29.70
N PHE A 249 5.81 -9.48 29.81
CA PHE A 249 4.66 -9.69 28.91
C PHE A 249 5.04 -9.86 27.43
N GLN A 250 6.22 -10.35 27.09
CA GLN A 250 6.71 -10.45 25.71
C GLN A 250 5.79 -11.29 24.83
N GLU A 251 5.39 -12.46 25.28
CA GLU A 251 4.48 -13.32 24.53
C GLU A 251 3.10 -12.66 24.31
N TYR A 252 2.58 -11.96 25.30
CA TYR A 252 1.32 -11.24 25.20
C TYR A 252 1.40 -10.10 24.19
N LEU A 253 2.47 -9.30 24.23
CA LEU A 253 2.72 -8.21 23.30
C LEU A 253 2.88 -8.73 21.86
N ASP A 254 3.64 -9.80 21.66
CA ASP A 254 3.82 -10.43 20.36
C ASP A 254 2.51 -10.99 19.79
N ASN A 255 1.71 -11.64 20.60
CA ASN A 255 0.41 -12.16 20.18
C ASN A 255 -0.56 -11.03 19.79
N ASN A 256 -0.60 -9.96 20.57
CA ASN A 256 -1.45 -8.80 20.24
C ASN A 256 -0.99 -8.11 18.97
N ARG A 257 0.31 -7.95 18.76
CA ARG A 257 0.87 -7.44 17.51
C ARG A 257 0.42 -8.26 16.31
N LYS A 258 0.55 -9.59 16.36
CA LYS A 258 0.11 -10.50 15.30
C LYS A 258 -1.39 -10.40 15.02
N ARG A 259 -2.20 -10.19 16.05
CA ARG A 259 -3.65 -9.99 15.89
C ARG A 259 -3.97 -8.68 15.17
N VAL A 260 -3.32 -7.58 15.54
CA VAL A 260 -3.49 -6.28 14.85
C VAL A 260 -3.03 -6.38 13.41
N GLN A 261 -1.87 -6.99 13.18
CA GLN A 261 -1.32 -7.24 11.85
C GLN A 261 -2.29 -8.05 10.97
N SER A 262 -2.92 -9.09 11.53
CA SER A 262 -3.94 -9.88 10.83
C SER A 262 -5.18 -9.06 10.47
N ALA A 263 -5.53 -8.03 11.24
CA ALA A 263 -6.65 -7.14 10.92
C ALA A 263 -6.38 -6.30 9.65
N PHE A 264 -5.12 -6.03 9.33
CA PHE A 264 -4.70 -5.36 8.10
C PHE A 264 -4.31 -6.33 6.98
N LEU A 265 -4.37 -7.64 7.24
CA LEU A 265 -3.97 -8.71 6.30
C LEU A 265 -2.52 -8.57 5.79
N LEU A 266 -1.64 -8.01 6.61
CA LEU A 266 -0.25 -7.78 6.26
C LEU A 266 0.65 -8.91 6.78
N PRO A 267 1.51 -9.52 5.94
CA PRO A 267 2.53 -10.46 6.40
C PRO A 267 3.67 -9.76 7.15
N ASP A 268 4.42 -10.52 7.96
CA ASP A 268 5.53 -10.03 8.80
C ASP A 268 6.58 -9.23 8.02
N LEU A 269 6.75 -9.53 6.74
CA LEU A 269 7.65 -8.83 5.83
C LEU A 269 7.41 -7.31 5.78
N TYR A 270 6.13 -6.88 5.79
CA TYR A 270 5.77 -5.47 5.70
C TYR A 270 5.88 -4.72 7.03
N VAL A 271 5.96 -5.46 8.14
CA VAL A 271 6.01 -4.88 9.50
C VAL A 271 7.44 -4.87 10.07
N GLY A 272 8.42 -5.43 9.34
CA GLY A 272 9.83 -5.43 9.73
C GLY A 272 10.22 -6.50 10.76
N TYR A 273 9.34 -7.45 11.07
CA TYR A 273 9.61 -8.56 12.00
C TYR A 273 9.88 -9.85 11.23
N THR A 274 11.01 -9.90 10.54
CA THR A 274 11.39 -11.07 9.76
C THR A 274 12.35 -11.94 10.57
N THR A 275 11.93 -13.14 10.93
CA THR A 275 12.81 -14.10 11.61
C THR A 275 13.52 -15.02 10.62
N ASP A 276 12.84 -15.52 9.59
CA ASP A 276 13.42 -16.38 8.56
C ASP A 276 12.61 -16.31 7.26
N PHE A 277 12.99 -15.41 6.34
CA PHE A 277 12.40 -15.41 5.02
C PHE A 277 13.37 -15.96 3.97
N ASN A 278 12.96 -17.06 3.35
CA ASN A 278 13.48 -17.48 2.07
C ASN A 278 12.96 -16.51 0.98
N ARG A 279 13.80 -16.15 -0.01
CA ARG A 279 13.45 -15.27 -1.14
C ARG A 279 12.12 -15.66 -1.80
N ALA A 280 11.90 -16.95 -2.04
CA ALA A 280 10.67 -17.44 -2.68
C ALA A 280 9.42 -17.17 -1.81
N THR A 281 9.50 -17.39 -0.51
CA THR A 281 8.40 -17.13 0.42
C THR A 281 8.11 -15.64 0.53
N ALA A 282 9.16 -14.80 0.59
CA ALA A 282 9.02 -13.35 0.61
C ALA A 282 8.34 -12.82 -0.65
N GLN A 283 8.76 -13.30 -1.82
CA GLN A 283 8.17 -12.91 -3.10
C GLN A 283 6.70 -13.34 -3.19
N THR A 284 6.37 -14.58 -2.85
CA THR A 284 4.97 -15.03 -2.83
C THR A 284 4.13 -14.22 -1.85
N ALA A 285 4.66 -13.87 -0.67
CA ALA A 285 3.96 -13.02 0.30
C ALA A 285 3.71 -11.62 -0.26
N GLN A 286 4.67 -11.04 -0.98
CA GLN A 286 4.49 -9.75 -1.65
C GLN A 286 3.42 -9.83 -2.74
N GLU A 287 3.47 -10.82 -3.62
CA GLU A 287 2.49 -11.01 -4.70
C GLU A 287 1.07 -11.18 -4.17
N VAL A 288 0.89 -12.04 -3.16
CA VAL A 288 -0.43 -12.28 -2.54
C VAL A 288 -0.96 -11.02 -1.86
N THR A 289 -0.09 -10.30 -1.11
CA THR A 289 -0.51 -9.07 -0.42
C THR A 289 -0.86 -7.97 -1.42
N GLU A 290 -0.07 -7.84 -2.50
CA GLU A 290 -0.37 -6.90 -3.57
C GLU A 290 -1.74 -7.17 -4.19
N GLN A 291 -2.02 -8.42 -4.57
CA GLN A 291 -3.26 -8.81 -5.22
C GLN A 291 -4.49 -8.72 -4.31
N GLN A 292 -4.35 -9.09 -3.03
CA GLN A 292 -5.49 -9.19 -2.11
C GLN A 292 -5.75 -7.94 -1.28
N VAL A 293 -4.72 -7.14 -1.01
CA VAL A 293 -4.81 -5.97 -0.12
C VAL A 293 -4.62 -4.67 -0.89
N PHE A 294 -3.46 -4.48 -1.52
CA PHE A 294 -3.13 -3.16 -2.07
C PHE A 294 -3.81 -2.85 -3.38
N GLN A 295 -3.88 -3.80 -4.30
CA GLN A 295 -4.53 -3.59 -5.60
C GLN A 295 -6.03 -3.27 -5.48
N PRO A 296 -6.84 -3.98 -4.67
CA PRO A 296 -8.24 -3.61 -4.46
C PRO A 296 -8.41 -2.22 -3.85
N GLU A 297 -7.55 -1.83 -2.91
CA GLU A 297 -7.58 -0.51 -2.29
C GLU A 297 -7.25 0.60 -3.30
N ARG A 298 -6.17 0.45 -4.08
CA ARG A 298 -5.83 1.40 -5.14
C ARG A 298 -6.94 1.54 -6.18
N THR A 299 -7.54 0.41 -6.58
CA THR A 299 -8.66 0.40 -7.51
C THR A 299 -9.87 1.13 -6.94
N SER A 300 -10.19 0.92 -5.67
CA SER A 300 -11.28 1.61 -4.99
C SER A 300 -11.06 3.13 -4.92
N LEU A 301 -9.86 3.55 -4.56
CA LEU A 301 -9.49 4.98 -4.51
C LEU A 301 -9.49 5.60 -5.91
N ALA A 302 -8.91 4.94 -6.90
CA ALA A 302 -8.90 5.39 -8.28
C ALA A 302 -10.32 5.53 -8.84
N TRP A 303 -11.22 4.60 -8.47
CA TRP A 303 -12.63 4.70 -8.87
C TRP A 303 -13.28 5.98 -8.33
N VAL A 304 -13.04 6.34 -7.06
CA VAL A 304 -13.58 7.58 -6.48
C VAL A 304 -13.02 8.81 -7.17
N ILE A 305 -11.72 8.80 -7.48
CA ILE A 305 -11.07 9.93 -8.17
C ILE A 305 -11.67 10.10 -9.57
N ASN A 306 -11.66 9.05 -10.38
CA ASN A 306 -12.10 9.12 -11.77
C ASN A 306 -13.60 9.38 -11.91
N ASN A 307 -14.43 8.65 -11.14
CA ASN A 307 -15.88 8.73 -11.30
C ASN A 307 -16.55 9.85 -10.51
N LYS A 308 -15.84 10.47 -9.57
CA LYS A 308 -16.35 11.63 -8.84
C LYS A 308 -15.50 12.86 -9.12
N LEU A 309 -14.25 12.91 -8.64
CA LEU A 309 -13.44 14.12 -8.68
C LEU A 309 -13.18 14.61 -10.11
N LEU A 310 -12.69 13.75 -10.98
CA LEU A 310 -12.32 14.07 -12.36
C LEU A 310 -13.51 14.00 -13.35
N ASN A 311 -14.67 13.50 -12.92
CA ASN A 311 -15.83 13.36 -13.80
C ASN A 311 -16.35 14.68 -14.37
N CYS A 312 -16.12 15.81 -13.69
CA CYS A 312 -16.51 17.13 -14.15
C CYS A 312 -15.75 17.59 -15.41
N TYR A 313 -14.54 17.07 -15.65
CA TYR A 313 -13.71 17.40 -16.82
C TYR A 313 -14.08 16.59 -18.08
N ARG A 314 -14.92 15.54 -17.94
CA ARG A 314 -15.45 14.74 -19.05
C ARG A 314 -14.40 14.06 -19.92
N PHE A 315 -13.25 13.64 -19.35
CA PHE A 315 -12.24 12.89 -20.08
C PHE A 315 -12.80 11.58 -20.63
N GLN A 316 -12.42 11.20 -21.86
CA GLN A 316 -12.93 10.02 -22.55
C GLN A 316 -11.91 8.88 -22.66
N TYR A 317 -10.65 9.22 -22.86
CA TYR A 317 -9.58 8.29 -23.23
C TYR A 317 -8.51 8.14 -22.18
N VAL A 318 -8.58 8.90 -21.10
CA VAL A 318 -7.59 8.91 -20.04
C VAL A 318 -8.26 8.81 -18.67
N GLU A 319 -7.58 8.15 -17.75
CA GLU A 319 -7.99 8.05 -16.35
C GLU A 319 -6.77 8.08 -15.44
N ALA A 320 -6.95 8.51 -14.20
CA ALA A 320 -5.92 8.49 -13.18
C ALA A 320 -5.89 7.13 -12.48
N TYR A 321 -4.69 6.63 -12.20
CA TYR A 321 -4.50 5.40 -11.41
C TYR A 321 -3.28 5.53 -10.51
N PHE A 322 -3.25 4.71 -9.45
CA PHE A 322 -2.10 4.62 -8.57
C PHE A 322 -1.13 3.57 -9.10
N LEU A 323 0.13 3.96 -9.26
CA LEU A 323 1.18 3.04 -9.68
C LEU A 323 1.34 1.91 -8.67
N ALA A 324 1.44 0.70 -9.18
CA ALA A 324 1.80 -0.48 -8.41
C ALA A 324 3.33 -0.67 -8.46
N PRO A 325 3.96 -1.22 -7.42
CA PRO A 325 5.33 -1.67 -7.52
C PRO A 325 5.42 -2.81 -8.54
N ASP A 326 6.48 -2.85 -9.31
CA ASP A 326 6.78 -4.00 -10.15
C ASP A 326 7.30 -5.15 -9.27
N ILE A 327 6.44 -6.13 -9.04
CA ILE A 327 6.75 -7.32 -8.23
C ILE A 327 7.10 -8.49 -9.15
N SER A 328 7.17 -8.27 -10.47
CA SER A 328 7.47 -9.32 -11.44
C SER A 328 8.83 -9.97 -11.13
N ASN A 329 8.83 -11.30 -11.13
CA ASN A 329 10.06 -12.06 -10.95
C ASN A 329 10.89 -11.99 -12.25
N PRO A 330 12.09 -11.40 -12.26
CA PRO A 330 12.92 -11.35 -13.44
C PRO A 330 13.19 -12.74 -14.06
N ASP A 331 13.27 -13.78 -13.21
CA ASP A 331 13.51 -15.16 -13.66
C ASP A 331 12.31 -15.72 -14.43
N ASP A 332 11.09 -15.38 -14.05
CA ASP A 332 9.87 -15.84 -14.72
C ASP A 332 9.60 -15.04 -16.00
N MET A 333 9.91 -13.74 -15.98
CA MET A 333 9.94 -12.93 -17.21
C MET A 333 10.96 -13.47 -18.21
N TYR A 334 12.16 -13.84 -17.74
CA TYR A 334 13.18 -14.43 -18.58
C TYR A 334 12.73 -15.78 -19.17
N LYS A 335 12.10 -16.65 -18.38
CA LYS A 335 11.54 -17.93 -18.86
C LYS A 335 10.44 -17.69 -19.90
N LEU A 336 9.51 -16.76 -19.63
CA LEU A 336 8.45 -16.39 -20.55
C LEU A 336 9.01 -15.88 -21.88
N LEU A 337 9.97 -14.95 -21.82
CA LEU A 337 10.64 -14.41 -23.00
C LEU A 337 11.34 -15.52 -23.81
N ASN A 338 12.04 -16.45 -23.14
CA ASN A 338 12.68 -17.57 -23.80
C ASN A 338 11.67 -18.52 -24.49
N VAL A 339 10.60 -18.88 -23.79
CA VAL A 339 9.56 -19.75 -24.37
C VAL A 339 8.91 -19.07 -25.57
N THR A 340 8.57 -17.80 -25.45
CA THR A 340 7.90 -17.03 -26.52
C THR A 340 8.86 -16.77 -27.70
N ASN A 341 10.14 -16.52 -27.42
CA ASN A 341 11.16 -16.40 -28.46
C ASN A 341 11.37 -17.74 -29.23
N ASN A 342 11.43 -18.85 -28.48
CA ASN A 342 11.55 -20.18 -29.09
C ASN A 342 10.31 -20.56 -29.90
N ALA A 343 9.14 -20.11 -29.50
CA ALA A 343 7.89 -20.28 -30.26
C ALA A 343 7.78 -19.31 -31.45
N GLY A 344 8.74 -18.39 -31.64
CA GLY A 344 8.71 -17.39 -32.71
C GLY A 344 7.65 -16.30 -32.51
N GLY A 345 7.15 -16.12 -31.30
CA GLY A 345 6.08 -15.15 -30.98
C GLY A 345 6.55 -13.75 -30.63
N ILE A 346 7.85 -13.52 -30.40
CA ILE A 346 8.38 -12.21 -30.03
C ILE A 346 8.95 -11.48 -31.24
N THR A 347 8.50 -10.23 -31.42
CA THR A 347 9.08 -9.32 -32.39
C THR A 347 10.24 -8.54 -31.77
N PRO A 348 11.20 -8.02 -32.57
CA PRO A 348 12.27 -7.17 -32.07
C PRO A 348 11.80 -5.92 -31.32
N ASN A 349 10.68 -5.31 -31.73
CA ASN A 349 10.08 -4.17 -31.06
C ASN A 349 9.55 -4.54 -29.67
N MET A 350 8.83 -5.66 -29.53
CA MET A 350 8.38 -6.16 -28.23
C MET A 350 9.54 -6.48 -27.29
N ALA A 351 10.60 -7.13 -27.80
CA ALA A 351 11.77 -7.43 -26.99
C ALA A 351 12.50 -6.14 -26.55
N LYS A 352 12.58 -5.15 -27.42
CA LYS A 352 13.18 -3.84 -27.13
C LYS A 352 12.41 -3.10 -26.06
N GLU A 353 11.10 -3.08 -26.12
CA GLU A 353 10.22 -2.46 -25.10
C GLU A 353 10.47 -3.07 -23.72
N VAL A 354 10.43 -4.37 -23.59
CA VAL A 354 10.68 -5.09 -22.32
C VAL A 354 12.11 -4.80 -21.78
N ILE A 355 13.12 -4.77 -22.64
CA ILE A 355 14.50 -4.47 -22.23
C ILE A 355 14.62 -3.02 -21.76
N CYS A 356 13.95 -2.10 -22.43
CA CYS A 356 14.02 -0.68 -22.09
C CYS A 356 13.28 -0.38 -20.80
N ASP A 357 12.14 -1.00 -20.56
CA ASP A 357 11.42 -0.93 -19.29
C ASP A 357 12.28 -1.48 -18.14
N ALA A 358 12.92 -2.63 -18.34
CA ALA A 358 13.84 -3.20 -17.35
C ALA A 358 15.05 -2.30 -17.04
N LEU A 359 15.49 -1.47 -17.99
CA LEU A 359 16.57 -0.51 -17.83
C LEU A 359 16.10 0.88 -17.37
N GLY A 360 14.79 1.07 -17.18
CA GLY A 360 14.20 2.36 -16.83
C GLY A 360 14.39 3.44 -17.89
N ARG A 361 14.42 3.06 -19.18
CA ARG A 361 14.64 3.96 -20.32
C ARG A 361 13.49 3.88 -21.30
N THR A 362 13.10 5.00 -21.87
CA THR A 362 12.17 5.03 -23.00
C THR A 362 12.94 4.75 -24.29
N CYS A 363 12.46 3.83 -25.12
CA CYS A 363 13.07 3.49 -26.39
C CYS A 363 12.08 3.69 -27.53
N GLU A 364 12.52 4.32 -28.59
CA GLU A 364 11.75 4.40 -29.82
C GLU A 364 11.73 3.03 -30.53
N PRO A 365 10.58 2.57 -31.04
CA PRO A 365 10.50 1.31 -31.78
C PRO A 365 11.33 1.37 -33.07
N TYR A 366 11.75 0.22 -33.55
CA TYR A 366 12.37 0.14 -34.87
C TYR A 366 11.31 0.45 -35.94
N THR A 367 11.64 1.34 -36.84
CA THR A 367 10.71 1.78 -37.93
C THR A 367 10.74 0.85 -39.13
N ASP A 368 11.73 -0.03 -39.23
CA ASP A 368 11.89 -0.97 -40.33
C ASP A 368 10.91 -2.13 -40.22
N GLU A 369 10.53 -2.72 -41.34
CA GLU A 369 9.56 -3.84 -41.42
C GLU A 369 9.95 -5.07 -40.55
N TRP A 370 11.24 -5.28 -40.32
CA TRP A 370 11.70 -6.39 -39.48
C TRP A 370 11.41 -6.18 -37.99
N GLY A 371 11.17 -4.96 -37.58
CA GLY A 371 10.86 -4.62 -36.17
C GLY A 371 9.60 -5.28 -35.65
N ASP A 372 8.60 -5.47 -36.50
CA ASP A 372 7.28 -6.02 -36.16
C ASP A 372 7.08 -7.46 -36.64
N VAL A 373 8.13 -8.08 -37.20
CA VAL A 373 8.10 -9.48 -37.66
C VAL A 373 9.02 -10.32 -36.76
N PRO A 374 8.59 -11.49 -36.25
CA PRO A 374 9.45 -12.38 -35.49
C PRO A 374 10.74 -12.72 -36.26
N LEU A 375 11.88 -12.68 -35.58
CA LEU A 375 13.20 -12.90 -36.18
C LEU A 375 13.33 -14.26 -36.89
N THR A 376 12.62 -15.28 -36.43
CA THR A 376 12.56 -16.60 -37.06
C THR A 376 11.96 -16.49 -38.47
N ILE A 377 10.80 -15.85 -38.58
CA ILE A 377 10.11 -15.65 -39.86
C ILE A 377 10.93 -14.73 -40.78
N TRP A 378 11.56 -13.69 -40.22
CA TRP A 378 12.40 -12.78 -41.01
C TRP A 378 13.62 -13.46 -41.57
N LYS A 379 14.31 -14.32 -40.80
CA LYS A 379 15.45 -15.11 -41.27
C LYS A 379 15.04 -16.07 -42.37
N ASP A 380 13.89 -16.71 -42.29
CA ASP A 380 13.39 -17.59 -43.33
C ASP A 380 13.06 -16.84 -44.64
N LYS A 381 12.44 -15.64 -44.51
CA LYS A 381 12.23 -14.74 -45.65
C LYS A 381 13.54 -14.27 -46.30
N ALA A 382 14.52 -13.90 -45.46
CA ALA A 382 15.83 -13.48 -45.94
C ALA A 382 16.58 -14.60 -46.64
N ALA A 383 16.53 -15.84 -46.12
CA ALA A 383 17.09 -17.02 -46.76
C ALA A 383 16.44 -17.32 -48.11
N GLN A 384 15.10 -17.25 -48.20
CA GLN A 384 14.38 -17.40 -49.48
C GLN A 384 14.77 -16.34 -50.52
N THR A 385 14.94 -15.09 -50.06
CA THR A 385 15.37 -13.97 -50.93
C THR A 385 16.80 -14.20 -51.48
N ASP A 386 17.70 -14.68 -50.63
CA ASP A 386 19.08 -15.01 -51.02
C ASP A 386 19.12 -16.17 -52.04
N ILE A 387 18.31 -17.22 -51.84
CA ILE A 387 18.23 -18.33 -52.80
C ILE A 387 17.68 -17.83 -54.13
N SER A 388 16.67 -16.99 -54.13
CA SER A 388 16.11 -16.38 -55.33
C SER A 388 17.11 -15.48 -56.05
N GLY A 389 17.90 -14.70 -55.30
CA GLY A 389 18.99 -13.88 -55.79
C GLY A 389 20.11 -14.71 -56.41
N LEU A 390 20.53 -15.78 -55.77
CA LEU A 390 21.51 -16.73 -56.27
C LEU A 390 21.06 -17.45 -57.57
N MET A 391 19.78 -17.84 -57.61
CA MET A 391 19.16 -18.42 -58.82
C MET A 391 19.17 -17.45 -60.01
N GLY A 392 18.86 -16.17 -59.73
CA GLY A 392 18.93 -15.11 -60.74
C GLY A 392 20.33 -14.88 -61.27
N GLN A 393 21.35 -14.88 -60.40
CA GLN A 393 22.77 -14.78 -60.78
C GLN A 393 23.25 -15.99 -61.56
N LEU A 394 22.88 -17.23 -61.12
CA LEU A 394 23.20 -18.44 -61.81
C LEU A 394 22.58 -18.51 -63.22
N THR A 395 21.35 -18.03 -63.35
CA THR A 395 20.67 -17.96 -64.65
C THR A 395 21.41 -17.03 -65.62
N LYS A 396 21.82 -15.85 -65.15
CA LYS A 396 22.59 -14.88 -65.92
C LYS A 396 23.98 -15.42 -66.31
N GLN A 397 24.61 -16.20 -65.41
CA GLN A 397 25.88 -16.82 -65.69
C GLN A 397 25.76 -17.95 -66.71
N ILE A 398 24.71 -18.78 -66.66
CA ILE A 398 24.42 -19.84 -67.66
C ILE A 398 24.17 -19.21 -69.02
N GLU A 399 23.41 -18.13 -69.14
CA GLU A 399 23.17 -17.40 -70.38
C GLU A 399 24.46 -16.81 -70.95
N LYS A 400 25.31 -16.23 -70.08
CA LYS A 400 26.63 -15.69 -70.48
C LYS A 400 27.62 -16.75 -70.94
N ALA A 401 27.60 -17.94 -70.28
CA ALA A 401 28.46 -19.06 -70.64
C ALA A 401 28.01 -19.73 -72.01
N GLN A 402 26.71 -19.80 -72.22
CA GLN A 402 26.17 -20.26 -73.52
C GLN A 402 26.48 -19.30 -74.67
N GLY A 403 26.57 -17.98 -74.41
CA GLY A 403 26.91 -16.97 -75.41
C GLY A 403 28.43 -16.89 -75.74
N LYS A 404 29.32 -17.51 -74.95
CA LYS A 404 30.78 -17.44 -75.07
C LYS A 404 31.43 -18.74 -75.52
N ASN A 405 30.73 -19.79 -75.97
CA ASN A 405 31.22 -21.10 -76.32
C ASN A 405 32.19 -21.74 -75.28
N GLU A 406 31.80 -21.64 -74.00
CA GLU A 406 32.50 -22.33 -72.92
C GLU A 406 32.20 -23.84 -72.97
N PRO A 407 33.15 -24.70 -72.43
CA PRO A 407 32.99 -26.16 -72.53
C PRO A 407 31.65 -26.64 -71.99
N ASP A 408 30.98 -27.50 -72.76
CA ASP A 408 29.60 -28.04 -72.40
C ASP A 408 29.50 -28.64 -71.00
N GLN A 409 30.62 -29.08 -70.44
CA GLN A 409 30.69 -29.60 -69.06
C GLN A 409 30.41 -28.55 -67.98
N VAL A 410 30.90 -27.32 -68.16
CA VAL A 410 30.67 -26.23 -67.16
C VAL A 410 29.23 -25.80 -67.20
N VAL A 411 28.62 -25.66 -68.35
CA VAL A 411 27.21 -25.33 -68.54
C VAL A 411 26.31 -26.42 -67.97
N ALA A 412 26.69 -27.72 -68.11
CA ALA A 412 25.97 -28.85 -67.54
C ALA A 412 25.98 -28.83 -66.00
N VAL A 413 27.13 -28.58 -65.39
CA VAL A 413 27.26 -28.44 -63.92
C VAL A 413 26.43 -27.26 -63.37
N MET A 414 26.45 -26.11 -64.05
CA MET A 414 25.63 -24.95 -63.64
C MET A 414 24.17 -25.23 -63.72
N LYS A 415 23.70 -25.99 -64.74
CA LYS A 415 22.31 -26.44 -64.87
C LYS A 415 21.91 -27.44 -63.79
N GLU A 416 22.81 -28.34 -63.38
CA GLU A 416 22.57 -29.27 -62.28
C GLU A 416 22.47 -28.56 -60.93
N VAL A 417 23.37 -27.61 -60.66
CA VAL A 417 23.30 -26.78 -59.43
C VAL A 417 21.99 -25.99 -59.38
N LYS A 418 21.56 -25.41 -60.52
CA LYS A 418 20.24 -24.74 -60.59
C LYS A 418 19.08 -25.70 -60.31
N LYS A 419 19.13 -26.94 -60.82
CA LYS A 419 18.10 -27.96 -60.52
C LYS A 419 18.08 -28.35 -59.04
N LEU A 420 19.22 -28.43 -58.38
CA LEU A 420 19.34 -28.71 -56.96
C LEU A 420 18.76 -27.57 -56.13
N LEU A 421 19.07 -26.32 -56.45
CA LEU A 421 18.50 -25.15 -55.78
C LEU A 421 16.97 -25.06 -55.92
N VAL A 422 16.40 -25.35 -57.09
CA VAL A 422 14.97 -25.45 -57.32
C VAL A 422 14.31 -26.57 -56.48
N LYS A 423 15.01 -27.70 -56.30
CA LYS A 423 14.52 -28.76 -55.42
C LYS A 423 14.53 -28.39 -53.97
N ILE A 424 15.55 -27.69 -53.47
CA ILE A 424 15.65 -27.19 -52.11
C ILE A 424 14.52 -26.18 -51.87
N GLN A 425 14.34 -25.20 -52.76
CA GLN A 425 13.26 -24.23 -52.66
C GLN A 425 11.85 -24.86 -52.60
N LYS A 426 11.59 -25.87 -53.42
CA LYS A 426 10.31 -26.63 -53.37
C LYS A 426 10.15 -27.49 -52.14
N GLN A 427 11.23 -27.96 -51.51
CA GLN A 427 11.18 -28.67 -50.26
C GLN A 427 10.88 -27.72 -49.08
N GLU A 428 11.45 -26.52 -49.12
CA GLU A 428 11.15 -25.47 -48.13
C GLU A 428 9.70 -24.97 -48.25
N GLU A 429 9.20 -24.75 -49.47
CA GLU A 429 7.80 -24.36 -49.68
C GLU A 429 6.78 -25.45 -49.20
N ASN A 430 7.15 -26.74 -49.28
CA ASN A 430 6.34 -27.86 -48.79
C ASN A 430 6.45 -28.09 -47.27
N HIS A 431 7.46 -27.53 -46.58
CA HIS A 431 7.60 -27.55 -45.13
C HIS A 431 6.94 -26.33 -44.47
N ALA A 432 6.65 -25.27 -45.23
CA ALA A 432 6.03 -24.04 -44.76
C ALA A 432 4.49 -24.01 -44.96
N ALA A 433 3.92 -25.02 -45.62
CA ALA A 433 2.48 -25.28 -45.79
C ALA A 433 2.00 -26.37 -44.81
#